data_60e089e3f3a19418dc62b4317b560bba
#
_entry.id   60e089e3f3a19418dc62b4317b560bba
#
_cell.length_a   1.000
_cell.length_b   1.000
_cell.length_c   1.000
_cell.angle_alpha   90.00
_cell.angle_beta   90.00
_cell.angle_gamma   90.00
#
_symmetry.space_group_name_H-M   'P 1'
#
loop_
_entity.id
_entity.type
_entity.pdbx_description
1 polymer ?
#
loop_
_entity_poly.entity_id
_entity_poly.type
_entity_poly.pdbx_seq_one_letter_code
_entity_poly.pdbx_strand_id
1 'polypeptide(L)'
;MTGEIRRTKSSGLYGGFAAAFCCLAAWLILGREGGPFLVGVVFMVLYGITTDRNDRVAYDEYGIVLHTIWGKPILYDWSRVVKVDTAVEQLTDRRFIIGLVLRICVKETNGKRTVHRFPFKYYNGISEFLAFANCRGKE
;
A
#
# COMPACT_ATOMS: atom_id res chain seq x y z
N MET A 1 -19.13 -10.37 -6.18
CA MET A 1 -18.71 -8.96 -5.99
C MET A 1 -17.20 -8.92 -5.90
N THR A 2 -16.62 -8.04 -6.65
CA THR A 2 -15.19 -7.76 -6.64
C THR A 2 -14.94 -6.38 -6.07
N GLY A 3 -13.94 -6.20 -5.27
CA GLY A 3 -13.57 -4.91 -4.70
C GLY A 3 -12.06 -4.74 -4.59
N GLU A 4 -11.63 -3.54 -4.29
CA GLU A 4 -10.22 -3.20 -4.12
C GLU A 4 -10.01 -2.30 -2.91
N ILE A 5 -8.96 -2.59 -2.15
CA ILE A 5 -8.39 -1.66 -1.17
C ILE A 5 -7.24 -0.95 -1.87
N ARG A 6 -7.32 0.37 -1.98
CA ARG A 6 -6.28 1.19 -2.61
C ARG A 6 -5.66 2.15 -1.63
N ARG A 7 -4.37 2.39 -1.79
CA ARG A 7 -3.70 3.46 -1.08
C ARG A 7 -4.30 4.82 -1.45
N THR A 8 -4.53 5.67 -0.46
CA THR A 8 -4.96 7.05 -0.70
C THR A 8 -3.92 7.77 -1.54
N LYS A 9 -4.35 8.42 -2.63
CA LYS A 9 -3.49 9.08 -3.63
C LYS A 9 -2.49 10.10 -3.06
N SER A 10 -2.69 10.54 -1.83
CA SER A 10 -2.00 11.69 -1.27
C SER A 10 -0.55 11.46 -0.84
N SER A 11 -0.14 10.25 -0.43
CA SER A 11 1.16 10.10 0.22
C SER A 11 2.33 9.80 -0.71
N GLY A 12 2.15 8.93 -1.70
CA GLY A 12 3.24 8.56 -2.63
C GLY A 12 3.41 9.56 -3.77
N LEU A 13 2.31 9.97 -4.36
CA LEU A 13 2.32 10.87 -5.52
C LEU A 13 2.80 12.27 -5.13
N TYR A 14 2.27 12.84 -4.04
CA TYR A 14 2.71 14.15 -3.55
C TYR A 14 4.16 14.15 -3.06
N GLY A 15 4.60 13.10 -2.40
CA GLY A 15 5.99 12.93 -2.00
C GLY A 15 6.93 12.90 -3.19
N GLY A 16 6.59 12.14 -4.24
CA GLY A 16 7.33 12.08 -5.49
C GLY A 16 7.40 13.43 -6.20
N PHE A 17 6.28 14.15 -6.32
CA PHE A 17 6.25 15.48 -6.93
C PHE A 17 7.02 16.53 -6.12
N ALA A 18 6.91 16.53 -4.80
CA ALA A 18 7.67 17.43 -3.94
C ALA A 18 9.18 17.22 -4.09
N ALA A 19 9.64 15.96 -4.08
CA ALA A 19 11.04 15.62 -4.30
C ALA A 19 11.51 16.01 -5.71
N ALA A 20 10.70 15.78 -6.74
CA ALA A 20 10.99 16.18 -8.11
C ALA A 20 11.12 17.71 -8.24
N PHE A 21 10.25 18.46 -7.58
CA PHE A 21 10.32 19.91 -7.55
C PHE A 21 11.60 20.43 -6.88
N CYS A 22 12.00 19.81 -5.75
CA CYS A 22 13.27 20.14 -5.09
C CYS A 22 14.49 19.85 -5.98
N CYS A 23 14.50 18.72 -6.69
CA CYS A 23 15.57 18.39 -7.63
C CYS A 23 15.62 19.37 -8.81
N LEU A 24 14.46 19.78 -9.34
CA LEU A 24 14.39 20.77 -10.41
C LEU A 24 14.91 22.14 -9.96
N ALA A 25 14.54 22.60 -8.77
CA ALA A 25 15.03 23.82 -8.19
C ALA A 25 16.56 23.79 -7.99
N ALA A 26 17.10 22.69 -7.49
CA ALA A 26 18.54 22.48 -7.36
C ALA A 26 19.26 22.53 -8.71
N TRP A 27 18.68 21.94 -9.74
CA TRP A 27 19.24 22.02 -11.10
C TRP A 27 19.28 23.46 -11.65
N LEU A 28 18.22 24.24 -11.44
CA LEU A 28 18.17 25.64 -11.87
C LEU A 28 19.22 26.52 -11.17
N ILE A 29 19.51 26.23 -9.90
CA ILE A 29 20.51 26.97 -9.10
C ILE A 29 21.94 26.59 -9.52
N LEU A 30 22.19 25.29 -9.72
CA LEU A 30 23.53 24.75 -10.01
C LEU A 30 23.90 24.78 -11.51
N GLY A 31 22.93 25.05 -12.39
CA GLY A 31 23.20 25.11 -13.84
C GLY A 31 23.68 23.78 -14.43
N ARG A 32 24.75 23.80 -15.21
CA ARG A 32 25.28 22.61 -15.88
C ARG A 32 25.76 21.50 -14.94
N GLU A 33 26.21 21.85 -13.76
CA GLU A 33 26.64 20.87 -12.74
C GLU A 33 25.47 20.14 -12.11
N GLY A 34 24.24 20.65 -12.26
CA GLY A 34 23.01 20.06 -11.76
C GLY A 34 22.43 18.92 -12.61
N GLY A 35 23.12 18.47 -13.67
CA GLY A 35 22.61 17.38 -14.55
C GLY A 35 22.13 16.11 -13.81
N PRO A 36 22.85 15.60 -12.79
CA PRO A 36 22.38 14.46 -11.99
C PRO A 36 21.04 14.69 -11.30
N PHE A 37 20.69 15.90 -10.95
CA PHE A 37 19.39 16.21 -10.33
C PHE A 37 18.21 16.02 -11.29
N LEU A 38 18.40 16.23 -12.59
CA LEU A 38 17.37 15.93 -13.60
C LEU A 38 17.05 14.44 -13.68
N VAL A 39 18.07 13.59 -13.57
CA VAL A 39 17.89 12.14 -13.49
C VAL A 39 17.07 11.80 -12.24
N GLY A 40 17.36 12.44 -11.11
CA GLY A 40 16.61 12.30 -9.86
C GLY A 40 15.13 12.67 -10.02
N VAL A 41 14.81 13.71 -10.77
CA VAL A 41 13.41 14.09 -11.08
C VAL A 41 12.65 12.95 -11.74
N VAL A 42 13.23 12.35 -12.78
CA VAL A 42 12.62 11.24 -13.52
C VAL A 42 12.38 10.04 -12.60
N PHE A 43 13.39 9.65 -11.81
CA PHE A 43 13.26 8.54 -10.87
C PHE A 43 12.18 8.78 -9.81
N MET A 44 12.09 9.97 -9.25
CA MET A 44 11.10 10.30 -8.21
C MET A 44 9.68 10.32 -8.77
N VAL A 45 9.46 10.81 -9.97
CA VAL A 45 8.15 10.79 -10.64
C VAL A 45 7.74 9.35 -10.96
N LEU A 46 8.64 8.54 -11.51
CA LEU A 46 8.39 7.13 -11.80
C LEU A 46 8.09 6.34 -10.52
N TYR A 47 8.84 6.58 -9.46
CA TYR A 47 8.60 5.96 -8.16
C TYR A 47 7.22 6.31 -7.61
N GLY A 48 6.83 7.59 -7.64
CA GLY A 48 5.53 8.04 -7.19
C GLY A 48 4.37 7.38 -7.96
N ILE A 49 4.46 7.32 -9.29
CA ILE A 49 3.46 6.68 -10.15
C ILE A 49 3.39 5.17 -9.88
N THR A 50 4.53 4.51 -9.77
CA THR A 50 4.59 3.05 -9.53
C THR A 50 4.00 2.69 -8.18
N THR A 51 4.30 3.46 -7.14
CA THR A 51 3.76 3.27 -5.79
C THR A 51 2.24 3.41 -5.77
N ASP A 52 1.70 4.44 -6.44
CA ASP A 52 0.25 4.66 -6.50
C ASP A 52 -0.49 3.55 -7.26
N ARG A 53 0.11 3.00 -8.29
CA ARG A 53 -0.52 1.95 -9.12
C ARG A 53 -0.48 0.56 -8.50
N ASN A 54 0.60 0.20 -7.84
CA ASN A 54 0.89 -1.18 -7.45
C ASN A 54 0.58 -1.50 -5.99
N ASP A 55 0.42 -0.50 -5.12
CA ASP A 55 0.08 -0.72 -3.72
C ASP A 55 -1.45 -0.84 -3.55
N ARG A 56 -1.98 -2.02 -3.87
CA ARG A 56 -3.40 -2.31 -3.78
C ARG A 56 -3.66 -3.76 -3.39
N VAL A 57 -4.84 -4.00 -2.83
CA VAL A 57 -5.36 -5.33 -2.54
C VAL A 57 -6.68 -5.51 -3.30
N ALA A 58 -6.71 -6.44 -4.23
CA ALA A 58 -7.95 -6.84 -4.90
C ALA A 58 -8.54 -8.05 -4.18
N TYR A 59 -9.85 -8.12 -4.08
CA TYR A 59 -10.55 -9.26 -3.51
C TYR A 59 -11.79 -9.63 -4.31
N ASP A 60 -12.07 -10.91 -4.36
CA ASP A 60 -13.22 -11.47 -5.04
C ASP A 60 -13.78 -12.70 -4.30
N GLU A 61 -14.65 -13.45 -4.95
CA GLU A 61 -15.24 -14.66 -4.38
C GLU A 61 -14.23 -15.79 -4.17
N TYR A 62 -13.11 -15.79 -4.88
CA TYR A 62 -12.10 -16.84 -4.85
C TYR A 62 -10.98 -16.55 -3.85
N GLY A 63 -10.64 -15.30 -3.65
CA GLY A 63 -9.54 -14.97 -2.76
C GLY A 63 -9.16 -13.50 -2.69
N ILE A 64 -7.93 -13.28 -2.23
CA ILE A 64 -7.33 -11.97 -2.09
C ILE A 64 -6.04 -11.94 -2.90
N VAL A 65 -5.86 -10.91 -3.71
CA VAL A 65 -4.63 -10.65 -4.47
C VAL A 65 -3.92 -9.44 -3.90
N LEU A 66 -2.74 -9.66 -3.34
CA LEU A 66 -1.88 -8.59 -2.84
C LEU A 66 -0.96 -8.13 -3.97
N HIS A 67 -1.13 -6.89 -4.41
CA HIS A 67 -0.22 -6.23 -5.33
C HIS A 67 0.84 -5.48 -4.53
N THR A 68 2.09 -5.87 -4.67
CA THR A 68 3.23 -5.20 -4.04
C THR A 68 3.90 -4.24 -5.02
N ILE A 69 4.58 -3.22 -4.50
CA ILE A 69 5.30 -2.22 -5.32
C ILE A 69 6.39 -2.90 -6.15
N TRP A 70 7.10 -3.83 -5.54
CA TRP A 70 8.19 -4.59 -6.13
C TRP A 70 7.87 -6.08 -6.06
N GLY A 71 7.54 -6.67 -7.18
CA GLY A 71 7.32 -8.11 -7.24
C GLY A 71 6.03 -8.54 -7.93
N LYS A 72 5.83 -9.85 -7.99
CA LYS A 72 4.63 -10.45 -8.57
C LYS A 72 3.46 -10.36 -7.59
N PRO A 73 2.22 -10.22 -8.08
CA PRO A 73 1.02 -10.32 -7.23
C PRO A 73 0.99 -11.66 -6.50
N ILE A 74 0.61 -11.64 -5.23
CA ILE A 74 0.48 -12.84 -4.41
C ILE A 74 -1.00 -13.14 -4.25
N LEU A 75 -1.41 -14.33 -4.69
CA LEU A 75 -2.78 -14.81 -4.57
C LEU A 75 -2.93 -15.67 -3.30
N TYR A 76 -3.91 -15.35 -2.48
CA TYR A 76 -4.34 -16.15 -1.34
C TYR A 76 -5.80 -16.55 -1.51
N ASP A 77 -6.07 -17.84 -1.58
CA ASP A 77 -7.44 -18.36 -1.48
C ASP A 77 -8.03 -18.06 -0.11
N TRP A 78 -9.34 -17.92 -0.03
CA TRP A 78 -10.01 -17.69 1.26
C TRP A 78 -9.74 -18.79 2.30
N SER A 79 -9.46 -20.01 1.87
CA SER A 79 -9.05 -21.12 2.76
C SER A 79 -7.73 -20.86 3.50
N ARG A 80 -6.88 -19.99 2.96
CA ARG A 80 -5.61 -19.58 3.58
C ARG A 80 -5.76 -18.36 4.47
N VAL A 81 -6.85 -17.64 4.40
CA VAL A 81 -7.13 -16.50 5.26
C VAL A 81 -7.61 -17.00 6.60
N VAL A 82 -6.76 -16.91 7.61
CA VAL A 82 -7.03 -17.42 8.96
C VAL A 82 -7.94 -16.47 9.73
N LYS A 83 -7.66 -15.17 9.64
CA LYS A 83 -8.38 -14.15 10.38
C LYS A 83 -8.29 -12.79 9.70
N VAL A 84 -9.38 -12.07 9.73
CA VAL A 84 -9.46 -10.65 9.36
C VAL A 84 -10.00 -9.89 10.54
N ASP A 85 -9.23 -8.97 11.08
CA ASP A 85 -9.64 -8.13 12.20
C ASP A 85 -9.13 -6.70 12.09
N THR A 86 -9.59 -5.86 12.98
CA THR A 86 -9.11 -4.49 13.14
C THR A 86 -8.52 -4.30 14.53
N ALA A 87 -7.42 -3.57 14.60
CA ALA A 87 -6.79 -3.23 15.86
C ALA A 87 -6.28 -1.79 15.84
N VAL A 88 -6.11 -1.23 17.01
CA VAL A 88 -5.44 0.05 17.19
C VAL A 88 -3.95 -0.23 17.36
N GLU A 89 -3.14 0.22 16.41
CA GLU A 89 -1.70 0.00 16.41
C GLU A 89 -0.95 1.32 16.17
N GLN A 90 0.32 1.32 16.51
CA GLN A 90 1.22 2.43 16.21
C GLN A 90 1.53 2.44 14.71
N LEU A 91 1.23 3.56 14.03
CA LEU A 91 1.35 3.67 12.57
C LEU A 91 2.76 3.99 12.08
N THR A 92 3.60 4.54 12.96
CA THR A 92 4.99 4.92 12.64
C THR A 92 5.88 4.68 13.87
N ASP A 93 7.19 4.68 13.66
CA ASP A 93 8.19 4.65 14.76
C ASP A 93 8.10 5.87 15.68
N ARG A 94 7.37 6.89 15.28
CA ARG A 94 7.04 8.03 16.14
C ARG A 94 5.93 7.62 17.10
N ARG A 95 6.27 7.58 18.38
CA ARG A 95 5.43 7.08 19.50
C ARG A 95 4.05 7.72 19.66
N PHE A 96 3.72 8.75 18.87
CA PHE A 96 2.50 9.55 19.04
C PHE A 96 1.44 9.32 17.97
N ILE A 97 1.72 8.53 16.93
CA ILE A 97 0.75 8.27 15.85
C ILE A 97 0.17 6.88 16.04
N ILE A 98 -1.01 6.84 16.66
CA ILE A 98 -1.81 5.64 16.86
C ILE A 98 -3.02 5.73 15.93
N GLY A 99 -3.40 4.63 15.31
CA GLY A 99 -4.55 4.58 14.43
C GLY A 99 -5.10 3.18 14.24
N LEU A 100 -6.27 3.11 13.62
CA LEU A 100 -6.93 1.86 13.30
C LEU A 100 -6.26 1.21 12.11
N VAL A 101 -5.97 -0.08 12.24
CA VAL A 101 -5.27 -0.91 11.24
C VAL A 101 -6.11 -2.14 10.93
N LEU A 102 -6.32 -2.41 9.65
CA LEU A 102 -6.83 -3.70 9.17
C LEU A 102 -5.70 -4.72 9.19
N ARG A 103 -5.92 -5.87 9.82
CA ARG A 103 -4.99 -6.99 9.82
C ARG A 103 -5.59 -8.18 9.10
N ILE A 104 -4.89 -8.67 8.10
CA ILE A 104 -5.24 -9.89 7.36
C ILE A 104 -4.17 -10.93 7.68
N CYS A 105 -4.55 -11.95 8.47
CA CYS A 105 -3.67 -13.07 8.79
C CYS A 105 -3.88 -14.19 7.77
N VAL A 106 -2.81 -14.55 7.07
CA VAL A 106 -2.80 -15.60 6.06
C VAL A 106 -1.83 -16.71 6.43
N LYS A 107 -2.12 -17.93 5.98
CA LYS A 107 -1.24 -19.07 6.12
C LYS A 107 -0.45 -19.29 4.83
N GLU A 108 0.86 -19.22 4.92
CA GLU A 108 1.76 -19.48 3.79
C GLU A 108 1.81 -20.98 3.45
N THR A 109 2.35 -21.31 2.26
CA THR A 109 2.55 -22.69 1.82
C THR A 109 3.44 -23.52 2.75
N ASN A 110 4.36 -22.88 3.46
CA ASN A 110 5.25 -23.52 4.47
C ASN A 110 4.59 -23.70 5.84
N GLY A 111 3.31 -23.33 6.00
CA GLY A 111 2.58 -23.38 7.28
C GLY A 111 2.79 -22.15 8.19
N LYS A 112 3.70 -21.26 7.85
CA LYS A 112 3.93 -20.01 8.57
C LYS A 112 2.73 -19.07 8.43
N ARG A 113 2.40 -18.38 9.51
CA ARG A 113 1.38 -17.33 9.49
C ARG A 113 2.03 -15.97 9.26
N THR A 114 1.49 -15.23 8.30
CA THR A 114 1.92 -13.87 7.98
C THR A 114 0.76 -12.92 8.19
N VAL A 115 1.01 -11.77 8.80
CA VAL A 115 0.01 -10.73 9.04
C VAL A 115 0.32 -9.54 8.15
N HIS A 116 -0.62 -9.22 7.27
CA HIS A 116 -0.57 -8.01 6.44
C HIS A 116 -1.38 -6.91 7.12
N ARG A 117 -0.78 -5.73 7.26
CA ARG A 117 -1.35 -4.58 7.96
C ARG A 117 -1.64 -3.45 6.99
N PHE A 118 -2.85 -2.91 7.05
CA PHE A 118 -3.31 -1.80 6.21
C PHE A 118 -3.92 -0.72 7.10
N PRO A 119 -3.19 0.36 7.40
CA PRO A 119 -3.70 1.47 8.19
C PRO A 119 -4.86 2.18 7.49
N PHE A 120 -5.97 2.40 8.17
CA PHE A 120 -7.15 3.08 7.62
C PHE A 120 -6.84 4.47 7.08
N LYS A 121 -5.90 5.15 7.70
CA LYS A 121 -5.46 6.49 7.28
C LYS A 121 -4.87 6.53 5.87
N TYR A 122 -4.21 5.44 5.46
CA TYR A 122 -3.47 5.38 4.20
C TYR A 122 -4.16 4.58 3.09
N TYR A 123 -5.26 3.91 3.39
CA TYR A 123 -5.97 3.05 2.46
C TYR A 123 -7.46 3.34 2.43
N ASN A 124 -8.04 3.30 1.23
CA ASN A 124 -9.48 3.41 1.00
C ASN A 124 -10.08 2.05 0.65
N GLY A 125 -11.37 1.85 0.91
CA GLY A 125 -12.09 0.62 0.58
C GLY A 125 -12.01 -0.46 1.66
N ILE A 126 -11.47 -0.17 2.85
CA ILE A 126 -11.36 -1.12 3.96
C ILE A 126 -12.74 -1.49 4.52
N SER A 127 -13.65 -0.53 4.62
CA SER A 127 -15.00 -0.76 5.14
C SER A 127 -15.79 -1.73 4.28
N GLU A 128 -15.70 -1.60 2.97
CA GLU A 128 -16.31 -2.48 1.99
C GLU A 128 -15.71 -3.90 2.05
N PHE A 129 -14.39 -3.97 2.20
CA PHE A 129 -13.70 -5.24 2.39
C PHE A 129 -14.12 -5.95 3.67
N LEU A 130 -14.24 -5.24 4.79
CA LEU A 130 -14.69 -5.81 6.06
C LEU A 130 -16.13 -6.32 5.98
N ALA A 131 -17.01 -5.58 5.33
CA ALA A 131 -18.38 -6.02 5.09
C ALA A 131 -18.42 -7.31 4.26
N PHE A 132 -17.63 -7.38 3.21
CA PHE A 132 -17.50 -8.56 2.35
C PHE A 132 -16.92 -9.78 3.11
N ALA A 133 -15.86 -9.61 3.87
CA ALA A 133 -15.23 -10.66 4.66
C ALA A 133 -16.14 -11.17 5.77
N ASN A 134 -16.90 -10.29 6.43
CA ASN A 134 -17.84 -10.65 7.47
C ASN A 134 -19.06 -11.45 6.93
N CYS A 135 -19.51 -11.15 5.73
CA CYS A 135 -20.55 -11.95 5.08
C CYS A 135 -20.09 -13.39 4.82
N ARG A 136 -18.81 -13.58 4.43
CA ARG A 136 -18.24 -14.92 4.21
C ARG A 136 -17.98 -15.70 5.50
N GLY A 137 -17.60 -15.04 6.56
CA GLY A 137 -17.38 -15.70 7.86
C GLY A 137 -18.63 -16.24 8.52
N LYS A 138 -19.82 -15.96 7.97
CA LYS A 138 -21.11 -16.50 8.44
C LYS A 138 -21.62 -17.69 7.63
N GLU A 139 -20.97 -18.00 6.56
CA GLU A 139 -21.18 -19.22 5.76
C GLU A 139 -20.24 -20.35 6.21
#